data_52766d258ade6e7d66836af2c62c2cfb
#
_entry.id   52766d258ade6e7d66836af2c62c2cfb
#
_cell.length_a   1.000
_cell.length_b   1.000
_cell.length_c   1.000
_cell.angle_alpha   90.00
_cell.angle_beta   90.00
_cell.angle_gamma   90.00
#
_symmetry.space_group_name_H-M   'P 1'
#
loop_
_entity.id
_entity.type
_entity.pdbx_description
1 polymer ?
#
loop_
_entity_poly.entity_id
_entity_poly.type
_entity_poly.pdbx_seq_one_letter_code
_entity_poly.pdbx_strand_id
1 'polypeptide(L)'
;MEHQNIRIHLKAYDNKILDLSTEEIVNTAKRTGAQVKGPIPLPTRIERYIVLSSPHIDKKSREQFESRTHKRLIDIIEPTPQTVEALMKLDLASGVDIEIKI
;
A
#
# COMPACT_ATOMS: atom_id res chain seq x y z
N MET A 1 -22.69 -20.23 -7.49
CA MET A 1 -21.32 -20.26 -6.98
C MET A 1 -20.93 -18.87 -6.48
N GLU A 2 -20.53 -18.79 -5.25
CA GLU A 2 -20.17 -17.51 -4.66
C GLU A 2 -18.80 -17.08 -5.16
N HIS A 3 -18.74 -15.88 -5.69
CA HIS A 3 -17.48 -15.27 -6.08
C HIS A 3 -16.96 -14.47 -4.89
N GLN A 4 -15.83 -14.89 -4.35
CA GLN A 4 -15.20 -14.16 -3.27
C GLN A 4 -14.38 -13.02 -3.85
N ASN A 5 -14.65 -11.83 -3.38
CA ASN A 5 -13.87 -10.67 -3.78
C ASN A 5 -12.52 -10.70 -3.04
N ILE A 6 -11.50 -10.22 -3.72
CA ILE A 6 -10.19 -10.06 -3.11
C ILE A 6 -10.00 -8.61 -2.72
N ARG A 7 -9.68 -8.38 -1.47
CA ARG A 7 -9.41 -7.05 -0.97
C ARG A 7 -7.92 -6.93 -0.68
N ILE A 8 -7.28 -5.95 -1.28
CA ILE A 8 -5.84 -5.75 -1.16
C ILE A 8 -5.58 -4.41 -0.49
N HIS A 9 -4.86 -4.45 0.61
CA HIS A 9 -4.40 -3.27 1.32
C HIS A 9 -2.91 -3.08 1.07
N LEU A 10 -2.55 -1.90 0.61
CA LEU A 10 -1.15 -1.55 0.39
C LEU A 10 -0.76 -0.40 1.30
N LYS A 11 0.44 -0.51 1.85
CA LYS A 11 1.01 0.53 2.72
C LYS A 11 2.44 0.80 2.32
N ALA A 12 2.82 2.06 2.31
CA ALA A 12 4.20 2.45 2.06
C ALA A 12 4.46 3.85 2.62
N TYR A 13 5.70 4.11 2.94
CA TYR A 13 6.10 5.46 3.32
C TYR A 13 6.23 6.38 2.11
N ASP A 14 6.59 5.82 0.96
CA ASP A 14 6.75 6.58 -0.28
C ASP A 14 5.49 6.45 -1.12
N ASN A 15 4.81 7.57 -1.35
CA ASN A 15 3.57 7.56 -2.11
C ASN A 15 3.79 7.24 -3.59
N LYS A 16 4.95 7.56 -4.16
CA LYS A 16 5.23 7.29 -5.56
C LYS A 16 5.37 5.79 -5.81
N ILE A 17 6.12 5.11 -4.95
CA ILE A 17 6.28 3.67 -5.03
C ILE A 17 4.95 2.98 -4.81
N LEU A 18 4.16 3.49 -3.86
CA LEU A 18 2.84 2.95 -3.58
C LEU A 18 1.92 3.06 -4.78
N ASP A 19 1.89 4.22 -5.43
CA ASP A 19 1.04 4.44 -6.60
C ASP A 19 1.45 3.56 -7.78
N LEU A 20 2.75 3.38 -8.00
CA LEU A 20 3.25 2.51 -9.05
C LEU A 20 2.86 1.05 -8.79
N SER A 21 3.02 0.59 -7.55
CA SER A 21 2.64 -0.77 -7.18
C SER A 21 1.14 -0.99 -7.31
N THR A 22 0.36 0.00 -6.92
CA THR A 22 -1.10 -0.04 -7.05
C THR A 22 -1.52 -0.15 -8.50
N GLU A 23 -0.92 0.65 -9.37
CA GLU A 23 -1.20 0.62 -10.80
C GLU A 23 -0.86 -0.74 -11.40
N GLU A 24 0.25 -1.32 -10.99
CA GLU A 24 0.68 -2.62 -11.47
C GLU A 24 -0.31 -3.72 -11.09
N ILE A 25 -0.80 -3.69 -9.87
CA ILE A 25 -1.81 -4.64 -9.40
C ILE A 25 -3.11 -4.48 -10.19
N VAL A 26 -3.57 -3.26 -10.36
CA VAL A 26 -4.80 -2.96 -11.10
C VAL A 26 -4.69 -3.46 -12.54
N ASN A 27 -3.57 -3.16 -13.20
CA ASN A 27 -3.36 -3.59 -14.57
C ASN A 27 -3.31 -5.13 -14.70
N THR A 28 -2.67 -5.78 -13.75
CA THR A 28 -2.60 -7.23 -13.72
C THR A 28 -3.99 -7.86 -13.56
N ALA A 29 -4.78 -7.32 -12.65
CA ALA A 29 -6.13 -7.82 -12.43
C ALA A 29 -7.01 -7.64 -13.66
N LYS A 30 -6.94 -6.48 -14.30
CA LYS A 30 -7.71 -6.20 -15.51
C LYS A 30 -7.31 -7.11 -16.66
N ARG A 31 -6.01 -7.37 -16.79
CA ARG A 31 -5.49 -8.24 -17.84
C ARG A 31 -5.98 -9.67 -17.72
N THR A 32 -6.25 -10.11 -16.52
CA THR A 32 -6.73 -11.47 -16.25
C THR A 32 -8.25 -11.59 -16.27
N GLY A 33 -8.95 -10.50 -16.60
CA GLY A 33 -10.39 -10.51 -16.76
C GLY A 33 -11.20 -10.16 -15.52
N ALA A 34 -10.55 -9.80 -14.43
CA ALA A 34 -11.25 -9.40 -13.21
C ALA A 34 -11.71 -7.95 -13.30
N GLN A 35 -12.76 -7.63 -12.56
CA GLN A 35 -13.19 -6.26 -12.38
C GLN A 35 -12.50 -5.67 -11.15
N VAL A 36 -12.11 -4.43 -11.24
CA VAL A 36 -11.39 -3.76 -10.17
C VAL A 36 -12.13 -2.51 -9.75
N LYS A 37 -12.36 -2.38 -8.45
CA LYS A 37 -12.84 -1.14 -7.84
C LYS A 37 -11.69 -0.47 -7.11
N GLY A 38 -11.50 0.79 -7.39
CA GLY A 38 -10.39 1.53 -6.83
C GLY A 38 -9.29 1.73 -7.85
N PRO A 39 -8.11 2.12 -7.42
CA PRO A 39 -7.65 2.19 -6.04
C PRO A 39 -8.33 3.30 -5.24
N ILE A 40 -8.59 3.01 -3.98
CA ILE A 40 -9.19 3.95 -3.06
C ILE A 40 -8.11 4.42 -2.10
N PRO A 41 -7.78 5.71 -2.06
CA PRO A 41 -6.84 6.22 -1.07
C PRO A 41 -7.50 6.22 0.31
N LEU A 42 -6.83 5.60 1.25
CA LEU A 42 -7.24 5.63 2.64
C LEU A 42 -6.53 6.77 3.37
N PRO A 43 -7.03 7.19 4.54
CA PRO A 43 -6.38 8.27 5.28
C PRO A 43 -4.92 7.95 5.56
N THR A 44 -4.06 8.93 5.31
CA THR A 44 -2.64 8.81 5.59
C THR A 44 -2.41 8.92 7.09
N ARG A 45 -1.69 7.95 7.64
CA ARG A 45 -1.31 7.99 9.04
C ARG A 45 -0.05 8.81 9.20
N ILE A 46 -0.10 9.81 10.06
CA ILE A 46 1.03 10.69 10.33
C ILE A 46 1.46 10.47 11.77
N GLU A 47 2.73 10.11 11.95
CA GLU A 47 3.33 9.98 13.26
C GLU A 47 4.45 11.00 13.38
N ARG A 48 4.44 11.74 14.47
CA ARG A 48 5.43 12.77 14.71
C ARG A 48 6.27 12.40 15.91
N TYR A 49 7.58 12.54 15.75
CA TYR A 49 8.52 12.24 16.80
C TYR A 49 9.36 13.47 17.11
N ILE A 50 9.66 13.64 18.38
CA ILE A 50 10.64 14.63 18.81
C ILE A 50 11.85 13.85 19.29
N VAL A 51 12.98 14.10 18.65
CA VAL A 51 14.22 13.46 19.04
C VAL A 51 15.15 14.51 19.61
N LEU A 52 15.64 14.22 20.83
CA LEU A 52 16.64 15.03 21.47
C LEU A 52 17.99 14.37 21.24
N SER A 53 18.87 15.07 20.51
CA SER A 53 20.17 14.49 20.16
C SER A 53 21.12 14.41 21.36
N SER A 54 20.99 15.32 22.31
CA SER A 54 21.79 15.29 23.52
C SER A 54 21.15 16.15 24.60
N PRO A 55 21.18 15.73 25.87
CA PRO A 55 20.64 16.56 26.95
C PRO A 55 21.49 17.78 27.27
N HIS A 56 22.74 17.82 26.81
CA HIS A 56 23.65 18.96 27.05
C HIS A 56 23.60 20.00 25.98
N ILE A 57 22.97 19.70 24.88
CA ILE A 57 22.86 20.64 23.76
C ILE A 57 21.61 21.43 23.95
N ASP A 58 21.67 22.69 23.56
CA ASP A 58 20.55 23.60 23.72
C ASP A 58 19.33 23.16 22.91
N LYS A 59 18.27 23.97 22.99
CA LYS A 59 16.99 23.64 22.40
C LYS A 59 17.01 23.43 20.88
N LYS A 60 18.06 23.88 20.22
CA LYS A 60 18.21 23.71 18.77
C LYS A 60 18.46 22.26 18.37
N SER A 61 18.85 21.42 19.32
CA SER A 61 19.08 20.01 19.04
C SER A 61 17.79 19.19 18.97
N ARG A 62 16.64 19.79 19.21
CA ARG A 62 15.36 19.12 19.06
C ARG A 62 15.00 19.03 17.61
N GLU A 63 14.88 17.83 17.12
CA GLU A 63 14.44 17.58 15.76
C GLU A 63 13.09 16.90 15.80
N GLN A 64 12.17 17.40 15.00
CA GLN A 64 10.88 16.77 14.80
C GLN A 64 10.93 15.93 13.54
N PHE A 65 10.68 14.66 13.70
CA PHE A 65 10.55 13.75 12.58
C PHE A 65 9.08 13.44 12.36
N GLU A 66 8.72 13.39 11.11
CA GLU A 66 7.35 13.05 10.71
C GLU A 66 7.41 11.81 9.83
N SER A 67 6.68 10.79 10.23
CA SER A 67 6.54 9.57 9.44
C SER A 67 5.13 9.54 8.88
N ARG A 68 5.03 9.41 7.56
CA ARG A 68 3.74 9.34 6.87
C ARG A 68 3.59 7.96 6.25
N THR A 69 2.54 7.27 6.63
CA THR A 69 2.21 5.98 6.04
C THR A 69 1.02 6.17 5.11
N HIS A 70 1.27 6.00 3.84
CA HIS A 70 0.24 6.08 2.81
C HIS A 70 -0.41 4.72 2.65
N LYS A 71 -1.71 4.70 2.43
CA LYS A 71 -2.49 3.47 2.31
C LYS A 71 -3.37 3.52 1.08
N ARG A 72 -3.49 2.38 0.42
CA ARG A 72 -4.40 2.22 -0.73
C ARG A 72 -5.19 0.94 -0.56
N LEU A 73 -6.43 0.97 -1.01
CA LEU A 73 -7.33 -0.18 -1.00
C LEU A 73 -7.74 -0.51 -2.42
N ILE A 74 -7.61 -1.78 -2.79
CA ILE A 74 -8.06 -2.27 -4.09
C ILE A 74 -9.03 -3.42 -3.83
N ASP A 75 -10.23 -3.32 -4.41
CA ASP A 75 -11.19 -4.42 -4.41
C ASP A 75 -11.20 -5.07 -5.78
N ILE A 76 -10.87 -6.35 -5.83
CA ILE A 76 -10.96 -7.15 -7.05
C ILE A 76 -12.23 -7.95 -6.99
N ILE A 77 -13.12 -7.71 -7.94
CA ILE A 77 -14.43 -8.34 -8.03
C ILE A 77 -14.39 -9.40 -9.11
N GLU A 78 -14.96 -10.55 -8.81
CA GLU A 78 -15.00 -11.67 -9.73
C GLU A 78 -13.61 -12.08 -10.21
N PRO A 79 -12.68 -12.36 -9.29
CA PRO A 79 -11.34 -12.78 -9.70
C PRO A 79 -11.42 -14.16 -10.35
N THR A 80 -10.59 -14.33 -11.39
CA THR A 80 -10.42 -15.64 -12.01
C THR A 80 -9.24 -16.37 -11.33
N PRO A 81 -9.11 -17.70 -11.52
CA PRO A 81 -7.90 -18.38 -11.03
C PRO A 81 -6.62 -17.79 -11.60
N GLN A 82 -6.69 -17.28 -12.84
CA GLN A 82 -5.55 -16.58 -13.45
C GLN A 82 -5.20 -15.29 -12.72
N THR A 83 -6.21 -14.58 -12.20
CA THR A 83 -5.99 -13.36 -11.44
C THR A 83 -5.20 -13.68 -10.17
N VAL A 84 -5.63 -14.68 -9.42
CA VAL A 84 -4.94 -15.05 -8.18
C VAL A 84 -3.50 -15.47 -8.47
N GLU A 85 -3.30 -16.28 -9.49
CA GLU A 85 -1.96 -16.73 -9.85
C GLU A 85 -1.07 -15.58 -10.28
N ALA A 86 -1.59 -14.66 -11.09
CA ALA A 86 -0.83 -13.51 -11.54
C ALA A 86 -0.44 -12.58 -10.40
N LEU A 87 -1.34 -12.39 -9.43
CA LEU A 87 -1.04 -11.57 -8.27
C LEU A 87 0.03 -12.19 -7.38
N MET A 88 0.02 -13.51 -7.25
CA MET A 88 1.05 -14.20 -6.47
C MET A 88 2.44 -14.12 -7.12
N LYS A 89 2.48 -13.99 -8.42
CA LYS A 89 3.74 -13.89 -9.17
C LYS A 89 4.24 -12.47 -9.31
N LEU A 90 3.45 -11.49 -8.89
CA LEU A 90 3.83 -10.09 -8.99
C LEU A 90 5.00 -9.78 -8.09
N ASP A 91 6.03 -9.19 -8.68
CA ASP A 91 7.21 -8.73 -7.95
C ASP A 91 7.07 -7.22 -7.75
N LEU A 92 6.62 -6.84 -6.58
CA LEU A 92 6.40 -5.43 -6.26
C LEU A 92 7.66 -4.81 -5.68
N ALA A 93 7.72 -3.48 -5.76
CA ALA A 93 8.85 -2.73 -5.24
C ALA A 93 9.02 -2.97 -3.73
N SER A 94 10.28 -3.04 -3.27
CA SER A 94 10.53 -3.14 -1.85
C SER A 94 10.06 -1.85 -1.15
N GLY A 95 9.64 -1.98 0.09
CA GLY A 95 9.10 -0.86 0.84
C GLY A 95 7.59 -0.74 0.77
N VAL A 96 6.92 -1.64 0.04
CA VAL A 96 5.46 -1.69 -0.01
C VAL A 96 4.99 -2.92 0.75
N ASP A 97 4.17 -2.69 1.76
CA ASP A 97 3.53 -3.76 2.51
C ASP A 97 2.20 -4.10 1.85
N ILE A 98 1.97 -5.37 1.64
CA ILE A 98 0.75 -5.85 1.00
C ILE A 98 0.04 -6.82 1.91
N GLU A 99 -1.24 -6.59 2.12
CA GLU A 99 -2.10 -7.50 2.84
C GLU A 99 -3.26 -7.89 1.92
N ILE A 100 -3.43 -9.18 1.69
CA ILE A 100 -4.48 -9.70 0.82
C ILE A 100 -5.48 -10.45 1.67
N LYS A 101 -6.75 -10.05 1.55
CA LYS A 101 -7.87 -10.69 2.24
C LYS A 101 -8.84 -11.23 1.21
N ILE A 102 -9.20 -12.46 1.41
CA ILE A 102 -10.19 -13.14 0.57
C ILE A 102 -11.50 -13.24 1.31
#